data_a491ed752aeddd21412e7b2ddcbbc868
#
_entry.id   a491ed752aeddd21412e7b2ddcbbc868
#
_cell.length_a   1.000
_cell.length_b   1.000
_cell.length_c   1.000
_cell.angle_alpha   90.00
_cell.angle_beta   90.00
_cell.angle_gamma   90.00
#
_symmetry.space_group_name_H-M   'P 1'
#
loop_
_entity.id
_entity.type
_entity.pdbx_description
1 polymer ?
#
loop_
_entity_poly.entity_id
_entity_poly.type
_entity_poly.pdbx_seq_one_letter_code
_entity_poly.pdbx_strand_id
1 'polypeptide(L)'
;MTTVLEPAATAATTAPTPETPETPEVSEAPEAPGAREAGACDARGRVAQLAAVRALAQGGPGQRATAAQHARGKLTARERIALLLDEGSFREVEQLRRHRAVGFGLEDKRPYTDGVVTGWGTVEGRTVFVYAHDFRIFGGALGEAHAAKIHKVMDMALAAGAPLVSLNDGAGARIQEGVMALAGYGGIFRRNTRASGVIPQISVMLGPCAGGAAYSPALSDFVFMVRESAQMFITGPEVVRAVTGEEISHNGLGGADVHAATSGVCHFAYDDEETCLAEVRYLLSLLPANNRTPPPAAVCTDPADRTCPRLVDLVPADTSRPYDMAAVIAEIVDDGEVLEVHERFARNIICALARLDGQVVGIVANQPQVLAGVLDIEASEKAARFVQMCDAFHIPLLTLLDVPGFLPGVDQEHGGIIRHGAKLLYAYCNATVPRISLVLRKAYGGAYIVMDSQSIGADLTYAWPTNEIAVMGAEGAANVVFRRQIAAADDPEATRERLIEEYRQALMHPYYAAERGLVDDVIDPARTREVLIGALAMLRSKHADLPARKHGNPPQ
;
A
#
# COMPACT_ATOMS: atom_id res chain seq x y z
N MET A 1 36.81 -22.65 -36.90
CA MET A 1 36.55 -21.67 -37.96
C MET A 1 35.68 -20.58 -37.37
N THR A 2 36.31 -19.51 -36.98
CA THR A 2 35.75 -18.38 -36.25
C THR A 2 35.33 -17.35 -37.28
N THR A 3 34.04 -17.04 -37.38
CA THR A 3 33.57 -15.96 -38.25
C THR A 3 33.22 -14.76 -37.36
N VAL A 4 34.04 -13.73 -37.45
CA VAL A 4 33.83 -12.42 -36.82
C VAL A 4 32.82 -11.66 -37.67
N LEU A 5 31.71 -11.23 -37.04
CA LEU A 5 30.75 -10.30 -37.63
C LEU A 5 31.14 -8.86 -37.25
N GLU A 6 31.46 -8.06 -38.23
CA GLU A 6 31.64 -6.61 -38.13
C GLU A 6 30.31 -5.91 -37.79
N PRO A 7 30.31 -4.82 -37.00
CA PRO A 7 29.11 -4.05 -36.73
C PRO A 7 28.79 -3.10 -37.88
N ALA A 8 27.59 -3.21 -38.43
CA ALA A 8 27.04 -2.27 -39.39
C ALA A 8 26.82 -0.89 -38.74
N ALA A 9 27.35 0.14 -39.36
CA ALA A 9 27.11 1.53 -39.00
C ALA A 9 25.64 1.89 -39.26
N THR A 10 24.85 2.08 -38.22
CA THR A 10 23.49 2.62 -38.31
C THR A 10 23.56 4.14 -38.30
N ALA A 11 23.10 4.76 -39.38
CA ALA A 11 22.90 6.19 -39.51
C ALA A 11 21.92 6.68 -38.45
N ALA A 12 22.33 7.70 -37.69
CA ALA A 12 21.48 8.40 -36.75
C ALA A 12 20.39 9.16 -37.53
N THR A 13 19.20 8.60 -37.59
CA THR A 13 18.00 9.34 -38.01
C THR A 13 17.52 10.14 -36.79
N THR A 14 17.63 11.45 -36.88
CA THR A 14 17.08 12.39 -35.91
C THR A 14 15.56 12.22 -35.88
N ALA A 15 15.04 11.63 -34.81
CA ALA A 15 13.62 11.59 -34.54
C ALA A 15 13.09 13.02 -34.28
N PRO A 16 11.88 13.37 -34.75
CA PRO A 16 11.28 14.65 -34.43
C PRO A 16 11.07 14.77 -32.93
N THR A 17 11.46 15.91 -32.38
CA THR A 17 11.22 16.30 -30.97
C THR A 17 9.72 16.22 -30.72
N PRO A 18 9.25 15.54 -29.66
CA PRO A 18 7.83 15.56 -29.29
C PRO A 18 7.43 16.98 -28.97
N GLU A 19 6.33 17.45 -29.56
CA GLU A 19 5.70 18.71 -29.16
C GLU A 19 5.33 18.61 -27.70
N THR A 20 6.06 19.35 -26.89
CA THR A 20 5.71 19.60 -25.48
C THR A 20 4.34 20.26 -25.50
N PRO A 21 3.37 19.81 -24.68
CA PRO A 21 2.12 20.56 -24.54
C PRO A 21 2.49 22.01 -24.20
N GLU A 22 1.95 22.96 -24.95
CA GLU A 22 2.22 24.38 -24.79
C GLU A 22 2.02 24.74 -23.31
N THR A 23 3.13 25.01 -22.64
CA THR A 23 3.11 25.59 -21.30
C THR A 23 2.41 26.95 -21.44
N PRO A 24 1.34 27.22 -20.68
CA PRO A 24 0.74 28.53 -20.71
C PRO A 24 1.83 29.54 -20.39
N GLU A 25 1.95 30.59 -21.24
CA GLU A 25 2.89 31.69 -21.04
C GLU A 25 2.76 32.17 -19.58
N VAL A 26 3.86 32.00 -18.84
CA VAL A 26 3.95 32.48 -17.47
C VAL A 26 3.95 34.00 -17.54
N SER A 27 2.86 34.62 -17.17
CA SER A 27 2.80 36.05 -16.91
C SER A 27 3.98 36.43 -16.02
N GLU A 28 4.68 37.48 -16.38
CA GLU A 28 5.80 38.03 -15.62
C GLU A 28 5.46 38.09 -14.14
N ALA A 29 6.19 37.30 -13.34
CA ALA A 29 6.10 37.44 -11.90
C ALA A 29 6.61 38.82 -11.52
N PRO A 30 5.93 39.56 -10.62
CA PRO A 30 6.39 40.88 -10.19
C PRO A 30 7.82 40.74 -9.68
N GLU A 31 8.72 41.57 -10.24
CA GLU A 31 10.12 41.65 -9.79
C GLU A 31 10.17 41.85 -8.28
N ALA A 32 10.99 41.08 -7.60
CA ALA A 32 11.27 41.33 -6.21
C ALA A 32 11.86 42.75 -6.08
N PRO A 33 11.38 43.57 -5.16
CA PRO A 33 11.88 44.95 -4.98
C PRO A 33 13.40 44.90 -4.83
N GLY A 34 14.09 45.59 -5.73
CA GLY A 34 15.54 45.57 -5.87
C GLY A 34 16.24 45.92 -4.55
N ALA A 35 17.29 45.18 -4.23
CA ALA A 35 18.14 45.33 -3.03
C ALA A 35 18.97 46.65 -3.03
N ARG A 36 18.51 47.74 -3.65
CA ARG A 36 19.30 48.97 -3.84
C ARG A 36 18.62 50.28 -3.43
N GLU A 37 17.67 50.23 -2.52
CA GLU A 37 17.29 51.46 -1.77
C GLU A 37 17.45 51.17 -0.27
N ALA A 38 18.69 51.14 0.19
CA ALA A 38 19.03 51.08 1.60
C ALA A 38 19.07 52.46 2.20
N GLY A 39 17.95 53.15 2.26
CA GLY A 39 17.68 54.08 3.37
C GLY A 39 17.56 53.24 4.64
N ALA A 40 18.10 53.66 5.77
CA ALA A 40 18.15 52.93 7.03
C ALA A 40 16.75 52.37 7.39
N CYS A 41 16.48 51.13 6.96
CA CYS A 41 15.22 50.44 7.25
C CYS A 41 15.32 49.96 8.71
N ASP A 42 14.50 50.53 9.57
CA ASP A 42 14.39 50.10 10.95
C ASP A 42 13.90 48.62 11.04
N ALA A 43 13.94 48.01 12.19
CA ALA A 43 13.52 46.65 12.39
C ALA A 43 12.06 46.40 11.94
N ARG A 44 11.18 47.38 12.07
CA ARG A 44 9.75 47.30 11.66
C ARG A 44 9.62 47.24 10.13
N GLY A 45 10.39 48.07 9.41
CA GLY A 45 10.44 48.02 7.94
C GLY A 45 10.94 46.68 7.40
N ARG A 46 11.94 46.06 8.06
CA ARG A 46 12.43 44.70 7.70
C ARG A 46 11.40 43.61 7.98
N VAL A 47 10.63 43.73 9.06
CA VAL A 47 9.51 42.81 9.34
C VAL A 47 8.41 42.92 8.28
N ALA A 48 8.06 44.17 7.87
CA ALA A 48 7.10 44.42 6.80
C ALA A 48 7.60 43.82 5.46
N GLN A 49 8.88 44.00 5.13
CA GLN A 49 9.50 43.38 3.95
C GLN A 49 9.43 41.85 4.00
N LEU A 50 9.71 41.23 5.15
CA LEU A 50 9.57 39.79 5.31
C LEU A 50 8.14 39.34 5.06
N ALA A 51 7.14 40.05 5.57
CA ALA A 51 5.73 39.74 5.34
C ALA A 51 5.38 39.78 3.84
N ALA A 52 5.86 40.82 3.13
CA ALA A 52 5.65 40.94 1.68
C ALA A 52 6.30 39.78 0.89
N VAL A 53 7.54 39.43 1.21
CA VAL A 53 8.24 38.29 0.56
C VAL A 53 7.54 36.96 0.84
N ARG A 54 7.06 36.75 2.06
CA ARG A 54 6.27 35.56 2.39
C ARG A 54 4.94 35.51 1.64
N ALA A 55 4.25 36.62 1.51
CA ALA A 55 3.01 36.69 0.72
C ALA A 55 3.25 36.35 -0.75
N LEU A 56 4.36 36.81 -1.35
CA LEU A 56 4.76 36.42 -2.71
C LEU A 56 5.03 34.89 -2.81
N ALA A 57 5.75 34.32 -1.86
CA ALA A 57 6.04 32.90 -1.83
C ALA A 57 4.76 32.05 -1.64
N GLN A 58 3.79 32.54 -0.88
CA GLN A 58 2.49 31.88 -0.67
C GLN A 58 1.57 32.00 -1.89
N GLY A 59 1.56 33.14 -2.56
CA GLY A 59 0.75 33.39 -3.76
C GLY A 59 1.20 32.53 -4.96
N GLY A 60 2.47 32.08 -4.95
CA GLY A 60 3.04 31.30 -6.07
C GLY A 60 3.02 32.10 -7.39
N PRO A 61 2.69 31.47 -8.54
CA PRO A 61 2.66 32.12 -9.84
C PRO A 61 1.43 32.99 -10.09
N GLY A 62 0.57 33.21 -9.08
CA GLY A 62 -0.54 34.15 -9.11
C GLY A 62 -1.91 33.54 -9.45
N GLN A 63 -2.94 34.41 -9.45
CA GLN A 63 -4.34 34.00 -9.55
C GLN A 63 -4.69 33.29 -10.87
N ARG A 64 -4.11 33.70 -11.99
CA ARG A 64 -4.39 33.11 -13.30
C ARG A 64 -3.97 31.64 -13.33
N ALA A 65 -2.79 31.30 -12.79
CA ALA A 65 -2.31 29.94 -12.71
C ALA A 65 -3.14 29.09 -11.73
N THR A 66 -3.59 29.69 -10.64
CA THR A 66 -4.52 29.04 -9.68
C THR A 66 -5.86 28.74 -10.34
N ALA A 67 -6.46 29.69 -11.05
CA ALA A 67 -7.73 29.49 -11.77
C ALA A 67 -7.60 28.40 -12.85
N ALA A 68 -6.46 28.33 -13.55
CA ALA A 68 -6.17 27.29 -14.54
C ALA A 68 -6.01 25.89 -13.89
N GLN A 69 -5.49 25.80 -12.66
CA GLN A 69 -5.42 24.56 -11.89
C GLN A 69 -6.82 24.09 -11.47
N HIS A 70 -7.63 24.99 -10.92
CA HIS A 70 -9.01 24.71 -10.52
C HIS A 70 -9.91 24.33 -11.71
N ALA A 71 -9.72 24.97 -12.88
CA ALA A 71 -10.45 24.63 -14.09
C ALA A 71 -10.19 23.19 -14.58
N ARG A 72 -9.12 22.54 -14.12
CA ARG A 72 -8.82 21.12 -14.35
C ARG A 72 -9.38 20.20 -13.26
N GLY A 73 -10.19 20.72 -12.33
CA GLY A 73 -10.69 19.97 -11.18
C GLY A 73 -9.64 19.65 -10.13
N LYS A 74 -8.52 20.39 -10.09
CA LYS A 74 -7.38 20.09 -9.21
C LYS A 74 -7.15 21.23 -8.20
N LEU A 75 -6.85 20.84 -6.97
CA LEU A 75 -6.45 21.76 -5.92
C LEU A 75 -4.98 22.20 -6.07
N THR A 76 -4.62 23.32 -5.48
CA THR A 76 -3.22 23.75 -5.35
C THR A 76 -2.50 22.95 -4.26
N ALA A 77 -1.17 22.93 -4.28
CA ALA A 77 -0.36 22.27 -3.26
C ALA A 77 -0.71 22.72 -1.83
N ARG A 78 -1.02 24.01 -1.64
CA ARG A 78 -1.37 24.56 -0.32
C ARG A 78 -2.76 24.19 0.15
N GLU A 79 -3.74 24.15 -0.74
CA GLU A 79 -5.10 23.68 -0.45
C GLU A 79 -5.10 22.21 -0.05
N ARG A 80 -4.34 21.37 -0.77
CA ARG A 80 -4.12 19.95 -0.43
C ARG A 80 -3.51 19.76 0.96
N ILE A 81 -2.48 20.55 1.30
CA ILE A 81 -1.88 20.53 2.64
C ILE A 81 -2.88 20.97 3.71
N ALA A 82 -3.70 21.98 3.42
CA ALA A 82 -4.72 22.48 4.35
C ALA A 82 -5.84 21.46 4.61
N LEU A 83 -6.20 20.63 3.62
CA LEU A 83 -7.15 19.51 3.80
C LEU A 83 -6.53 18.34 4.56
N LEU A 84 -5.25 18.06 4.34
CA LEU A 84 -4.56 16.94 4.97
C LEU A 84 -4.28 17.20 6.46
N LEU A 85 -3.84 18.41 6.82
CA LEU A 85 -3.38 18.72 8.17
C LEU A 85 -4.47 19.43 9.00
N ASP A 86 -4.33 19.37 10.32
CA ASP A 86 -5.18 20.09 11.24
C ASP A 86 -5.04 21.60 11.02
N GLU A 87 -6.15 22.33 11.14
CA GLU A 87 -6.20 23.77 10.89
C GLU A 87 -5.15 24.53 11.70
N GLY A 88 -4.40 25.42 11.00
CA GLY A 88 -3.36 26.25 11.60
C GLY A 88 -2.11 25.52 12.07
N SER A 89 -2.02 24.19 11.92
CA SER A 89 -0.86 23.40 12.38
C SER A 89 0.34 23.46 11.44
N PHE A 90 0.14 23.75 10.15
CA PHE A 90 1.20 23.68 9.14
C PHE A 90 2.37 24.64 9.42
N ARG A 91 3.58 24.13 9.36
CA ARG A 91 4.85 24.87 9.47
C ARG A 91 5.71 24.60 8.25
N GLU A 92 5.78 25.58 7.35
CA GLU A 92 6.51 25.45 6.09
C GLU A 92 8.03 25.54 6.31
N VAL A 93 8.77 24.67 5.65
CA VAL A 93 10.23 24.59 5.68
C VAL A 93 10.78 25.06 4.32
N GLU A 94 11.79 25.93 4.35
CA GLU A 94 12.45 26.49 3.15
C GLU A 94 11.50 27.17 2.15
N GLN A 95 10.48 27.87 2.65
CA GLN A 95 9.51 28.60 1.85
C GLN A 95 10.15 29.55 0.83
N LEU A 96 11.26 30.21 1.22
CA LEU A 96 11.93 31.22 0.41
C LEU A 96 13.03 30.64 -0.50
N ARG A 97 13.21 29.33 -0.53
CA ARG A 97 14.22 28.70 -1.38
C ARG A 97 13.86 28.83 -2.85
N ARG A 98 14.88 29.09 -3.68
CA ARG A 98 14.81 29.24 -5.13
C ARG A 98 15.93 28.42 -5.76
N HIS A 99 15.74 27.95 -7.01
CA HIS A 99 16.83 27.28 -7.75
C HIS A 99 17.96 28.27 -8.12
N ARG A 100 19.11 27.76 -8.47
CA ARG A 100 20.29 28.47 -8.92
C ARG A 100 20.71 28.07 -10.33
N ALA A 101 19.85 27.32 -11.03
CA ALA A 101 20.11 26.88 -12.38
C ALA A 101 20.23 28.08 -13.34
N VAL A 102 21.11 27.96 -14.32
CA VAL A 102 21.37 28.92 -15.39
C VAL A 102 21.21 28.24 -16.75
N GLY A 103 20.89 29.00 -17.75
CA GLY A 103 20.60 28.49 -19.10
C GLY A 103 19.12 28.18 -19.30
N PHE A 104 18.71 28.09 -20.56
CA PHE A 104 17.34 27.82 -20.97
C PHE A 104 16.30 28.82 -20.40
N GLY A 105 16.73 30.04 -20.01
CA GLY A 105 15.87 31.09 -19.42
C GLY A 105 15.49 30.82 -17.95
N LEU A 106 16.16 29.90 -17.25
CA LEU A 106 15.91 29.64 -15.84
C LEU A 106 16.42 30.76 -14.93
N GLU A 107 17.49 31.46 -15.30
CA GLU A 107 18.06 32.59 -14.58
C GLU A 107 17.04 33.71 -14.35
N ASP A 108 16.11 33.91 -15.28
CA ASP A 108 15.07 34.94 -15.23
C ASP A 108 13.80 34.46 -14.54
N LYS A 109 13.60 33.14 -14.45
CA LYS A 109 12.42 32.48 -13.88
C LYS A 109 12.77 31.76 -12.58
N ARG A 110 12.87 32.49 -11.48
CA ARG A 110 13.27 31.96 -10.17
C ARG A 110 12.17 32.10 -9.13
N PRO A 111 11.07 31.34 -9.25
CA PRO A 111 9.96 31.39 -8.29
C PRO A 111 10.41 30.91 -6.90
N TYR A 112 9.78 31.45 -5.85
CA TYR A 112 9.91 30.91 -4.51
C TYR A 112 9.35 29.49 -4.46
N THR A 113 9.76 28.70 -3.47
CA THR A 113 9.43 27.29 -3.26
C THR A 113 10.01 26.32 -4.30
N ASP A 114 10.41 26.78 -5.48
CA ASP A 114 10.90 25.98 -6.61
C ASP A 114 9.96 24.82 -7.00
N GLY A 115 8.65 25.05 -6.94
CA GLY A 115 7.62 24.09 -7.35
C GLY A 115 7.32 22.97 -6.34
N VAL A 116 7.79 23.08 -5.09
CA VAL A 116 7.40 22.15 -4.01
C VAL A 116 7.20 22.89 -2.69
N VAL A 117 6.09 22.63 -2.02
CA VAL A 117 5.80 23.09 -0.66
C VAL A 117 6.17 21.96 0.30
N THR A 118 7.03 22.23 1.27
CA THR A 118 7.56 21.24 2.21
C THR A 118 7.40 21.72 3.65
N GLY A 119 7.09 20.82 4.58
CA GLY A 119 6.94 21.20 5.98
C GLY A 119 6.39 20.06 6.83
N TRP A 120 5.80 20.43 7.95
CA TRP A 120 5.17 19.54 8.90
C TRP A 120 3.97 20.20 9.56
N GLY A 121 3.08 19.40 10.10
CA GLY A 121 1.92 19.82 10.87
C GLY A 121 1.40 18.66 11.69
N THR A 122 0.12 18.68 12.02
CA THR A 122 -0.52 17.59 12.75
C THR A 122 -1.71 17.01 12.00
N VAL A 123 -2.00 15.74 12.25
CA VAL A 123 -3.26 15.07 11.92
C VAL A 123 -3.77 14.47 13.22
N GLU A 124 -4.93 14.91 13.68
CA GLU A 124 -5.47 14.54 14.99
C GLU A 124 -4.46 14.75 16.13
N GLY A 125 -3.76 15.89 16.09
CA GLY A 125 -2.74 16.27 17.07
C GLY A 125 -1.40 15.55 16.95
N ARG A 126 -1.26 14.54 16.06
CA ARG A 126 -0.01 13.80 15.85
C ARG A 126 0.81 14.41 14.71
N THR A 127 2.12 14.54 14.92
CA THR A 127 3.04 15.11 13.94
C THR A 127 3.08 14.29 12.65
N VAL A 128 2.94 14.97 11.51
CA VAL A 128 3.09 14.41 10.16
C VAL A 128 3.93 15.36 9.33
N PHE A 129 4.91 14.82 8.61
CA PHE A 129 5.69 15.56 7.62
C PHE A 129 5.04 15.43 6.25
N VAL A 130 5.12 16.53 5.46
CA VAL A 130 4.50 16.57 4.14
C VAL A 130 5.38 17.31 3.14
N TYR A 131 5.37 16.83 1.90
CA TYR A 131 5.76 17.63 0.75
C TYR A 131 4.69 17.53 -0.35
N ALA A 132 4.43 18.65 -1.04
CA ALA A 132 3.42 18.75 -2.09
C ALA A 132 4.01 19.42 -3.32
N HIS A 133 3.95 18.76 -4.47
CA HIS A 133 4.34 19.34 -5.74
C HIS A 133 3.34 20.43 -6.15
N ASP A 134 3.84 21.58 -6.54
CA ASP A 134 3.04 22.67 -7.10
C ASP A 134 3.12 22.64 -8.62
N PHE A 135 2.14 22.01 -9.25
CA PHE A 135 2.09 21.87 -10.72
C PHE A 135 2.08 23.21 -11.45
N ARG A 136 1.64 24.29 -10.78
CA ARG A 136 1.63 25.65 -11.34
C ARG A 136 3.03 26.22 -11.62
N ILE A 137 4.08 25.62 -11.02
CA ILE A 137 5.48 26.03 -11.14
C ILE A 137 6.26 24.93 -11.86
N PHE A 138 6.71 25.17 -13.08
CA PHE A 138 7.43 24.21 -13.92
C PHE A 138 6.74 22.84 -14.07
N GLY A 139 5.40 22.82 -14.05
CA GLY A 139 4.65 21.55 -14.09
C GLY A 139 4.97 20.63 -12.91
N GLY A 140 5.39 21.13 -11.75
CA GLY A 140 5.83 20.32 -10.62
C GLY A 140 7.11 19.51 -10.88
N ALA A 141 7.86 19.80 -11.97
CA ALA A 141 9.06 19.06 -12.33
C ALA A 141 10.18 19.24 -11.31
N LEU A 142 10.85 18.13 -10.98
CA LEU A 142 11.90 18.07 -9.97
C LEU A 142 13.23 18.58 -10.50
N GLY A 143 13.71 19.69 -9.95
CA GLY A 143 15.07 20.23 -10.11
C GLY A 143 15.92 20.02 -8.85
N GLU A 144 17.17 20.53 -8.87
CA GLU A 144 18.11 20.39 -7.75
C GLU A 144 17.57 20.97 -6.44
N ALA A 145 17.10 22.23 -6.43
CA ALA A 145 16.60 22.89 -5.23
C ALA A 145 15.28 22.28 -4.76
N HIS A 146 14.40 21.90 -5.68
CA HIS A 146 13.18 21.15 -5.42
C HIS A 146 13.50 19.83 -4.67
N ALA A 147 14.40 19.01 -5.23
CA ALA A 147 14.82 17.75 -4.62
C ALA A 147 15.45 17.96 -3.24
N ALA A 148 16.31 18.95 -3.09
CA ALA A 148 16.98 19.21 -1.81
C ALA A 148 16.01 19.63 -0.69
N LYS A 149 14.87 20.29 -1.02
CA LYS A 149 13.79 20.57 -0.06
C LYS A 149 13.10 19.27 0.37
N ILE A 150 12.80 18.37 -0.59
CA ILE A 150 12.21 17.05 -0.29
C ILE A 150 13.19 16.24 0.57
N HIS A 151 14.47 16.17 0.21
CA HIS A 151 15.49 15.46 1.00
C HIS A 151 15.50 15.94 2.45
N LYS A 152 15.44 17.25 2.66
CA LYS A 152 15.47 17.84 4.00
C LYS A 152 14.25 17.43 4.83
N VAL A 153 13.04 17.49 4.28
CA VAL A 153 11.83 17.12 5.01
C VAL A 153 11.77 15.62 5.28
N MET A 154 12.27 14.78 4.36
CA MET A 154 12.40 13.33 4.58
C MET A 154 13.39 13.00 5.70
N ASP A 155 14.56 13.68 5.73
CA ASP A 155 15.53 13.51 6.79
C ASP A 155 14.99 13.97 8.16
N MET A 156 14.21 15.07 8.19
CA MET A 156 13.52 15.55 9.39
C MET A 156 12.46 14.56 9.88
N ALA A 157 11.65 14.00 8.99
CA ALA A 157 10.62 13.00 9.31
C ALA A 157 11.26 11.76 9.96
N LEU A 158 12.32 11.25 9.34
CA LEU A 158 13.07 10.10 9.86
C LEU A 158 13.72 10.39 11.22
N ALA A 159 14.32 11.56 11.40
CA ALA A 159 14.93 11.96 12.66
C ALA A 159 13.90 12.18 13.78
N ALA A 160 12.74 12.74 13.45
CA ALA A 160 11.64 12.93 14.38
C ALA A 160 10.88 11.63 14.70
N GLY A 161 11.00 10.60 13.84
CA GLY A 161 10.23 9.38 13.95
C GLY A 161 8.72 9.63 13.74
N ALA A 162 8.36 10.34 12.67
CA ALA A 162 6.99 10.72 12.35
C ALA A 162 6.64 10.37 10.89
N PRO A 163 5.38 10.06 10.57
CA PRO A 163 4.94 9.71 9.22
C PRO A 163 5.27 10.78 8.18
N LEU A 164 5.52 10.33 6.95
CA LEU A 164 5.74 11.17 5.79
C LEU A 164 4.63 10.97 4.76
N VAL A 165 3.98 12.06 4.34
CA VAL A 165 3.00 12.07 3.26
C VAL A 165 3.55 12.86 2.08
N SER A 166 3.55 12.25 0.90
CA SER A 166 3.93 12.90 -0.35
C SER A 166 2.69 13.15 -1.22
N LEU A 167 2.46 14.41 -1.59
CA LEU A 167 1.37 14.82 -2.47
C LEU A 167 1.96 15.08 -3.87
N ASN A 168 1.83 14.10 -4.75
CA ASN A 168 2.57 14.03 -6.01
C ASN A 168 1.71 14.54 -7.17
N ASP A 169 2.21 15.59 -7.83
CA ASP A 169 1.60 16.21 -9.00
C ASP A 169 2.72 16.87 -9.84
N GLY A 170 3.42 16.08 -10.64
CA GLY A 170 4.60 16.58 -11.34
C GLY A 170 4.98 15.81 -12.59
N ALA A 171 5.51 16.54 -13.56
CA ALA A 171 5.90 16.05 -14.89
C ALA A 171 7.23 15.26 -14.88
N GLY A 172 7.76 14.84 -13.74
CA GLY A 172 9.03 14.11 -13.67
C GLY A 172 10.25 15.02 -13.50
N ALA A 173 11.36 14.67 -14.12
CA ALA A 173 12.62 15.42 -14.02
C ALA A 173 12.56 16.75 -14.80
N ARG A 174 13.06 17.84 -14.21
CA ARG A 174 13.27 19.12 -14.88
C ARG A 174 14.42 19.00 -15.86
N ILE A 175 14.11 18.79 -17.15
CA ILE A 175 15.08 18.46 -18.21
C ILE A 175 16.16 19.54 -18.33
N GLN A 176 15.81 20.81 -18.12
CA GLN A 176 16.72 21.94 -18.21
C GLN A 176 17.84 21.91 -17.15
N GLU A 177 17.69 21.15 -16.08
CA GLU A 177 18.71 20.95 -15.05
C GLU A 177 19.52 19.65 -15.24
N GLY A 178 19.23 18.88 -16.30
CA GLY A 178 20.01 17.71 -16.69
C GLY A 178 20.16 16.66 -15.60
N VAL A 179 21.38 16.16 -15.45
CA VAL A 179 21.70 15.07 -14.50
C VAL A 179 21.44 15.43 -13.01
N MET A 180 21.37 16.72 -12.68
CA MET A 180 21.08 17.16 -11.30
C MET A 180 19.66 16.79 -10.88
N ALA A 181 18.70 16.82 -11.80
CA ALA A 181 17.35 16.32 -11.55
C ALA A 181 17.33 14.82 -11.28
N LEU A 182 18.12 14.02 -12.03
CA LEU A 182 18.24 12.58 -11.80
C LEU A 182 18.91 12.27 -10.44
N ALA A 183 19.96 12.99 -10.08
CA ALA A 183 20.61 12.88 -8.77
C ALA A 183 19.62 13.22 -7.63
N GLY A 184 18.70 14.17 -7.87
CA GLY A 184 17.62 14.50 -6.97
C GLY A 184 16.70 13.31 -6.69
N TYR A 185 16.24 12.60 -7.72
CA TYR A 185 15.45 11.37 -7.55
C TYR A 185 16.22 10.27 -6.82
N GLY A 186 17.49 10.03 -7.19
CA GLY A 186 18.33 9.06 -6.49
C GLY A 186 18.42 9.33 -4.98
N GLY A 187 18.51 10.60 -4.61
CA GLY A 187 18.48 11.03 -3.21
C GLY A 187 17.16 10.76 -2.49
N ILE A 188 16.01 10.87 -3.19
CA ILE A 188 14.69 10.51 -2.66
C ILE A 188 14.60 8.99 -2.47
N PHE A 189 14.93 8.18 -3.48
CA PHE A 189 14.85 6.70 -3.41
C PHE A 189 15.67 6.14 -2.24
N ARG A 190 16.90 6.66 -2.06
CA ARG A 190 17.74 6.28 -0.92
C ARG A 190 17.05 6.57 0.41
N ARG A 191 16.32 7.68 0.52
CA ARG A 191 15.61 8.06 1.74
C ARG A 191 14.35 7.23 1.95
N ASN A 192 13.58 6.94 0.90
CA ASN A 192 12.46 6.00 0.98
C ASN A 192 12.92 4.65 1.53
N THR A 193 14.01 4.10 0.98
CA THR A 193 14.55 2.80 1.43
C THR A 193 15.02 2.85 2.90
N ARG A 194 15.63 3.95 3.35
CA ARG A 194 16.07 4.10 4.75
C ARG A 194 14.92 4.31 5.72
N ALA A 195 13.82 4.87 5.27
CA ALA A 195 12.62 5.11 6.06
C ALA A 195 11.68 3.89 6.10
N SER A 196 11.83 2.95 5.15
CA SER A 196 11.03 1.73 5.06
C SER A 196 11.09 0.91 6.34
N GLY A 197 9.92 0.60 6.91
CA GLY A 197 9.79 -0.10 8.19
C GLY A 197 10.24 0.72 9.41
N VAL A 198 10.58 2.02 9.26
CA VAL A 198 10.96 2.91 10.36
C VAL A 198 9.86 3.93 10.65
N ILE A 199 9.36 4.59 9.63
CA ILE A 199 8.23 5.51 9.69
C ILE A 199 7.25 5.19 8.56
N PRO A 200 5.94 5.34 8.76
CA PRO A 200 4.96 5.19 7.69
C PRO A 200 5.21 6.20 6.57
N GLN A 201 5.21 5.72 5.33
CA GLN A 201 5.36 6.52 4.11
C GLN A 201 4.12 6.36 3.24
N ILE A 202 3.43 7.46 2.98
CA ILE A 202 2.19 7.48 2.19
C ILE A 202 2.40 8.37 0.98
N SER A 203 2.16 7.82 -0.21
CA SER A 203 2.22 8.54 -1.48
C SER A 203 0.81 8.76 -2.04
N VAL A 204 0.45 10.01 -2.28
CA VAL A 204 -0.85 10.41 -2.85
C VAL A 204 -0.61 10.97 -4.24
N MET A 205 -1.15 10.28 -5.25
CA MET A 205 -1.02 10.67 -6.65
C MET A 205 -2.21 11.53 -7.05
N LEU A 206 -1.94 12.80 -7.38
CA LEU A 206 -2.93 13.85 -7.67
C LEU A 206 -2.75 14.41 -9.08
N GLY A 207 -1.86 13.83 -9.85
CA GLY A 207 -1.53 14.23 -11.21
C GLY A 207 -0.59 13.24 -11.88
N PRO A 208 -0.02 13.62 -13.06
CA PRO A 208 0.90 12.76 -13.78
C PRO A 208 2.18 12.48 -12.97
N CYS A 209 2.69 11.26 -13.08
CA CYS A 209 3.93 10.81 -12.47
C CYS A 209 4.64 9.86 -13.41
N ALA A 210 5.60 10.36 -14.18
CA ALA A 210 6.25 9.60 -15.23
C ALA A 210 7.74 9.38 -14.96
N GLY A 211 8.26 8.28 -15.50
CA GLY A 211 9.68 7.94 -15.45
C GLY A 211 10.18 7.67 -14.03
N GLY A 212 11.33 8.23 -13.67
CA GLY A 212 11.93 8.07 -12.35
C GLY A 212 11.02 8.48 -11.18
N ALA A 213 10.07 9.40 -11.40
CA ALA A 213 9.14 9.84 -10.38
C ALA A 213 8.25 8.70 -9.85
N ALA A 214 7.93 7.70 -10.69
CA ALA A 214 7.05 6.59 -10.33
C ALA A 214 7.70 5.60 -9.33
N TYR A 215 9.01 5.59 -9.18
CA TYR A 215 9.68 4.68 -8.26
C TYR A 215 9.52 5.09 -6.79
N SER A 216 9.52 6.38 -6.47
CA SER A 216 9.36 6.83 -5.07
C SER A 216 8.03 6.38 -4.46
N PRO A 217 6.86 6.56 -5.11
CA PRO A 217 5.61 5.98 -4.62
C PRO A 217 5.66 4.46 -4.47
N ALA A 218 6.24 3.73 -5.42
CA ALA A 218 6.38 2.28 -5.36
C ALA A 218 7.26 1.78 -4.18
N LEU A 219 8.13 2.64 -3.64
CA LEU A 219 8.94 2.38 -2.46
C LEU A 219 8.24 2.77 -1.14
N SER A 220 7.09 3.42 -1.19
CA SER A 220 6.31 3.78 0.01
C SER A 220 5.44 2.62 0.51
N ASP A 221 4.89 2.75 1.71
CA ASP A 221 4.05 1.71 2.30
C ASP A 221 2.65 1.68 1.67
N PHE A 222 2.11 2.86 1.32
CA PHE A 222 0.79 3.00 0.72
C PHE A 222 0.80 4.00 -0.43
N VAL A 223 0.06 3.68 -1.49
CA VAL A 223 -0.16 4.52 -2.67
C VAL A 223 -1.65 4.78 -2.84
N PHE A 224 -2.03 6.04 -2.79
CA PHE A 224 -3.36 6.54 -3.11
C PHE A 224 -3.36 7.18 -4.49
N MET A 225 -4.41 7.00 -5.26
CA MET A 225 -4.55 7.64 -6.58
C MET A 225 -5.93 8.25 -6.75
N VAL A 226 -5.99 9.46 -7.30
CA VAL A 226 -7.26 10.08 -7.73
C VAL A 226 -7.54 9.70 -9.18
N ARG A 227 -8.73 9.14 -9.44
CA ARG A 227 -9.15 8.74 -10.78
C ARG A 227 -9.11 9.95 -11.73
N GLU A 228 -8.98 9.70 -13.01
CA GLU A 228 -8.91 10.68 -14.12
C GLU A 228 -7.70 11.64 -14.05
N SER A 229 -7.28 12.11 -12.88
CA SER A 229 -6.20 13.08 -12.75
C SER A 229 -4.82 12.45 -12.53
N ALA A 230 -4.74 11.30 -11.87
CA ALA A 230 -3.50 10.64 -11.52
C ALA A 230 -3.11 9.55 -12.53
N GLN A 231 -1.88 9.60 -12.99
CA GLN A 231 -1.27 8.54 -13.81
C GLN A 231 0.13 8.22 -13.33
N MET A 232 0.49 6.94 -13.34
CA MET A 232 1.85 6.44 -13.06
C MET A 232 2.31 5.52 -14.18
N PHE A 233 3.46 5.77 -14.77
CA PHE A 233 4.09 4.87 -15.72
C PHE A 233 5.59 5.16 -15.85
N ILE A 234 6.37 4.17 -16.24
CA ILE A 234 7.82 4.36 -16.48
C ILE A 234 8.04 5.13 -17.78
N THR A 235 7.31 4.76 -18.84
CA THR A 235 7.34 5.42 -20.15
C THR A 235 5.93 5.76 -20.59
N GLY A 236 5.71 6.97 -21.09
CA GLY A 236 4.39 7.43 -21.52
C GLY A 236 3.89 6.77 -22.80
N PRO A 237 2.59 6.96 -23.14
CA PRO A 237 1.95 6.36 -24.31
C PRO A 237 2.67 6.66 -25.63
N GLU A 238 3.26 7.84 -25.80
CA GLU A 238 3.98 8.25 -27.00
C GLU A 238 5.24 7.39 -27.23
N VAL A 239 5.96 7.08 -26.15
CA VAL A 239 7.15 6.21 -26.21
C VAL A 239 6.74 4.76 -26.45
N VAL A 240 5.67 4.28 -25.79
CA VAL A 240 5.10 2.95 -26.02
C VAL A 240 4.76 2.79 -27.50
N ARG A 241 4.01 3.73 -28.08
CA ARG A 241 3.64 3.72 -29.50
C ARG A 241 4.86 3.73 -30.42
N ALA A 242 5.89 4.54 -30.09
CA ALA A 242 7.08 4.64 -30.92
C ALA A 242 7.93 3.35 -30.91
N VAL A 243 7.94 2.60 -29.80
CA VAL A 243 8.80 1.40 -29.63
C VAL A 243 8.05 0.11 -29.95
N THR A 244 6.81 -0.05 -29.50
CA THR A 244 6.03 -1.29 -29.65
C THR A 244 4.93 -1.21 -30.71
N GLY A 245 4.55 0.00 -31.13
CA GLY A 245 3.43 0.23 -32.04
C GLY A 245 2.05 0.20 -31.37
N GLU A 246 1.98 -0.01 -30.06
CA GLU A 246 0.73 -0.07 -29.30
C GLU A 246 0.15 1.33 -29.09
N GLU A 247 -1.15 1.49 -29.35
CA GLU A 247 -1.88 2.73 -29.08
C GLU A 247 -2.70 2.59 -27.80
N ILE A 248 -2.41 3.43 -26.81
CA ILE A 248 -3.09 3.41 -25.50
C ILE A 248 -3.19 4.83 -24.95
N SER A 249 -4.27 5.13 -24.21
CA SER A 249 -4.41 6.39 -23.51
C SER A 249 -3.58 6.43 -22.22
N HIS A 250 -3.33 7.61 -21.67
CA HIS A 250 -2.64 7.78 -20.38
C HIS A 250 -3.32 7.00 -19.25
N ASN A 251 -4.66 7.09 -19.14
CA ASN A 251 -5.41 6.36 -18.13
C ASN A 251 -5.43 4.85 -18.40
N GLY A 252 -5.48 4.44 -19.68
CA GLY A 252 -5.41 3.04 -20.05
C GLY A 252 -4.05 2.39 -19.76
N LEU A 253 -2.95 3.16 -19.85
CA LEU A 253 -1.60 2.67 -19.57
C LEU A 253 -1.29 2.63 -18.08
N GLY A 254 -1.62 3.67 -17.34
CA GLY A 254 -1.22 3.80 -15.93
C GLY A 254 -2.14 4.68 -15.09
N GLY A 255 -3.44 4.69 -15.37
CA GLY A 255 -4.44 5.35 -14.53
C GLY A 255 -4.71 4.58 -13.24
N ALA A 256 -5.45 5.23 -12.32
CA ALA A 256 -5.76 4.69 -11.00
C ALA A 256 -6.44 3.31 -11.07
N ASP A 257 -7.38 3.11 -12.00
CA ASP A 257 -8.10 1.84 -12.15
C ASP A 257 -7.20 0.68 -12.61
N VAL A 258 -6.25 0.94 -13.51
CA VAL A 258 -5.28 -0.06 -13.95
C VAL A 258 -4.39 -0.49 -12.78
N HIS A 259 -3.89 0.48 -12.02
CA HIS A 259 -3.01 0.19 -10.89
C HIS A 259 -3.75 -0.41 -9.68
N ALA A 260 -5.03 -0.08 -9.50
CA ALA A 260 -5.82 -0.65 -8.41
C ALA A 260 -6.37 -2.06 -8.70
N ALA A 261 -6.52 -2.46 -9.98
CA ALA A 261 -7.15 -3.74 -10.32
C ALA A 261 -6.22 -4.73 -11.04
N THR A 262 -5.16 -4.25 -11.71
CA THR A 262 -4.33 -5.10 -12.57
C THR A 262 -2.89 -5.18 -12.08
N SER A 263 -2.23 -4.06 -11.83
CA SER A 263 -0.80 -4.06 -11.45
C SER A 263 -0.54 -4.12 -9.95
N GLY A 264 -1.56 -3.86 -9.12
CA GLY A 264 -1.41 -3.83 -7.66
C GLY A 264 -0.50 -2.71 -7.12
N VAL A 265 -0.18 -1.68 -7.91
CA VAL A 265 0.63 -0.55 -7.44
C VAL A 265 -0.19 0.40 -6.57
N CYS A 266 -1.46 0.60 -6.91
CA CYS A 266 -2.37 1.49 -6.18
C CYS A 266 -3.11 0.71 -5.10
N HIS A 267 -2.96 1.15 -3.84
CA HIS A 267 -3.65 0.55 -2.71
C HIS A 267 -5.09 1.06 -2.58
N PHE A 268 -5.30 2.36 -2.87
CA PHE A 268 -6.59 3.02 -2.71
C PHE A 268 -6.86 3.99 -3.87
N ALA A 269 -8.02 3.91 -4.51
CA ALA A 269 -8.41 4.74 -5.64
C ALA A 269 -9.73 5.48 -5.33
N TYR A 270 -9.70 6.82 -5.42
CA TYR A 270 -10.84 7.70 -5.11
C TYR A 270 -11.19 8.59 -6.30
N ASP A 271 -12.42 9.13 -6.31
CA ASP A 271 -12.90 9.93 -7.43
C ASP A 271 -12.43 11.38 -7.37
N ASP A 272 -12.13 11.90 -6.17
CA ASP A 272 -11.74 13.29 -5.96
C ASP A 272 -10.63 13.45 -4.90
N GLU A 273 -9.97 14.61 -4.89
CA GLU A 273 -8.85 14.90 -4.00
C GLU A 273 -9.28 15.05 -2.52
N GLU A 274 -10.48 15.55 -2.25
CA GLU A 274 -10.99 15.81 -0.90
C GLU A 274 -11.26 14.51 -0.17
N THR A 275 -12.01 13.60 -0.81
CA THR A 275 -12.24 12.24 -0.31
C THR A 275 -10.92 11.49 -0.13
N CYS A 276 -10.04 11.56 -1.12
CA CYS A 276 -8.74 10.89 -1.06
C CYS A 276 -7.91 11.36 0.14
N LEU A 277 -7.84 12.66 0.41
CA LEU A 277 -7.09 13.22 1.54
C LEU A 277 -7.76 12.92 2.89
N ALA A 278 -9.09 12.85 2.96
CA ALA A 278 -9.81 12.41 4.15
C ALA A 278 -9.46 10.95 4.50
N GLU A 279 -9.40 10.08 3.50
CA GLU A 279 -9.03 8.68 3.67
C GLU A 279 -7.54 8.49 4.05
N VAL A 280 -6.64 9.37 3.60
CA VAL A 280 -5.26 9.43 4.10
C VAL A 280 -5.22 9.76 5.60
N ARG A 281 -6.07 10.70 6.06
CA ARG A 281 -6.20 11.02 7.49
C ARG A 281 -6.73 9.81 8.27
N TYR A 282 -7.73 9.10 7.72
CA TYR A 282 -8.26 7.88 8.33
C TYR A 282 -7.20 6.79 8.43
N LEU A 283 -6.45 6.51 7.37
CA LEU A 283 -5.32 5.56 7.42
C LEU A 283 -4.29 5.97 8.48
N LEU A 284 -3.94 7.26 8.57
CA LEU A 284 -3.03 7.76 9.60
C LEU A 284 -3.56 7.52 11.02
N SER A 285 -4.88 7.50 11.23
CA SER A 285 -5.48 7.16 12.54
C SER A 285 -5.28 5.70 12.94
N LEU A 286 -5.00 4.81 11.97
CA LEU A 286 -4.74 3.38 12.18
C LEU A 286 -3.25 3.05 12.29
N LEU A 287 -2.35 3.93 11.82
CA LEU A 287 -0.91 3.69 11.81
C LEU A 287 -0.20 4.33 13.02
N PRO A 288 0.85 3.70 13.55
CA PRO A 288 1.69 4.32 14.59
C PRO A 288 2.48 5.50 14.02
N ALA A 289 3.10 6.28 14.90
CA ALA A 289 4.03 7.33 14.47
C ALA A 289 5.30 6.75 13.81
N ASN A 290 5.77 5.63 14.31
CA ASN A 290 7.00 4.94 13.85
C ASN A 290 7.06 3.51 14.41
N ASN A 291 8.09 2.76 14.04
CA ASN A 291 8.33 1.38 14.45
C ASN A 291 8.76 1.19 15.93
N ARG A 292 8.62 2.20 16.77
CA ARG A 292 8.93 2.12 18.22
C ARG A 292 7.72 2.36 19.10
N THR A 293 6.60 2.66 18.49
CA THR A 293 5.34 2.94 19.18
C THR A 293 4.24 2.04 18.62
N PRO A 294 3.32 1.57 19.48
CA PRO A 294 2.16 0.82 18.99
C PRO A 294 1.20 1.72 18.19
N PRO A 295 0.31 1.15 17.38
CA PRO A 295 -0.79 1.87 16.76
C PRO A 295 -1.64 2.60 17.80
N PRO A 296 -2.27 3.74 17.45
CA PRO A 296 -3.11 4.48 18.37
C PRO A 296 -4.39 3.70 18.68
N ALA A 297 -4.70 3.58 19.97
CA ALA A 297 -5.99 3.06 20.42
C ALA A 297 -7.09 4.11 20.27
N ALA A 298 -8.30 3.67 19.94
CA ALA A 298 -9.50 4.50 19.92
C ALA A 298 -10.42 4.12 21.10
N VAL A 299 -11.31 5.04 21.46
CA VAL A 299 -12.39 4.71 22.39
C VAL A 299 -13.40 3.83 21.63
N CYS A 300 -13.63 2.62 22.12
CA CYS A 300 -14.59 1.70 21.55
C CYS A 300 -15.92 1.79 22.32
N THR A 301 -17.03 1.91 21.59
CA THR A 301 -18.39 1.88 22.15
C THR A 301 -19.10 0.56 21.88
N ASP A 302 -18.55 -0.26 20.98
CA ASP A 302 -19.03 -1.60 20.66
C ASP A 302 -18.56 -2.59 21.74
N PRO A 303 -19.47 -3.24 22.51
CA PRO A 303 -19.09 -4.06 23.66
C PRO A 303 -18.13 -5.20 23.27
N ALA A 304 -17.08 -5.38 24.07
CA ALA A 304 -16.10 -6.44 23.85
C ALA A 304 -16.71 -7.85 23.93
N ASP A 305 -17.76 -8.01 24.76
CA ASP A 305 -18.50 -9.26 24.96
C ASP A 305 -19.75 -9.38 24.06
N ARG A 306 -19.90 -8.49 23.08
CA ARG A 306 -20.96 -8.58 22.08
C ARG A 306 -20.88 -9.92 21.35
N THR A 307 -21.97 -10.69 21.40
CA THR A 307 -22.08 -11.93 20.63
C THR A 307 -22.38 -11.64 19.15
N CYS A 308 -21.90 -12.52 18.28
CA CYS A 308 -22.04 -12.44 16.83
C CYS A 308 -22.87 -13.63 16.28
N PRO A 309 -24.17 -13.75 16.63
CA PRO A 309 -24.96 -14.93 16.30
C PRO A 309 -25.13 -15.15 14.78
N ARG A 310 -25.05 -14.08 13.97
CA ARG A 310 -25.14 -14.17 12.51
C ARG A 310 -23.98 -14.96 11.87
N LEU A 311 -22.85 -15.11 12.55
CA LEU A 311 -21.70 -15.84 12.03
C LEU A 311 -22.01 -17.32 11.73
N VAL A 312 -22.94 -17.92 12.50
CA VAL A 312 -23.38 -19.29 12.29
C VAL A 312 -24.10 -19.46 10.95
N ASP A 313 -24.84 -18.43 10.53
CA ASP A 313 -25.63 -18.45 9.29
C ASP A 313 -24.83 -17.92 8.09
N LEU A 314 -23.85 -17.02 8.32
CA LEU A 314 -23.04 -16.41 7.25
C LEU A 314 -22.13 -17.44 6.59
N VAL A 315 -21.60 -18.41 7.34
CA VAL A 315 -20.68 -19.42 6.81
C VAL A 315 -21.41 -20.76 6.68
N PRO A 316 -21.78 -21.16 5.44
CA PRO A 316 -22.51 -22.40 5.22
C PRO A 316 -21.63 -23.62 5.57
N ALA A 317 -22.23 -24.62 6.22
CA ALA A 317 -21.56 -25.90 6.50
C ALA A 317 -21.18 -26.67 5.23
N ASP A 318 -21.97 -26.50 4.17
CA ASP A 318 -21.66 -27.05 2.84
C ASP A 318 -20.45 -26.32 2.25
N THR A 319 -19.33 -27.03 2.14
CA THR A 319 -18.04 -26.49 1.67
C THR A 319 -18.03 -26.10 0.19
N SER A 320 -19.02 -26.54 -0.58
CA SER A 320 -19.19 -26.16 -2.00
C SER A 320 -19.82 -24.77 -2.18
N ARG A 321 -20.55 -24.28 -1.17
CA ARG A 321 -21.24 -22.99 -1.24
C ARG A 321 -20.32 -21.82 -0.91
N PRO A 322 -20.18 -20.83 -1.81
CA PRO A 322 -19.43 -19.62 -1.50
C PRO A 322 -20.20 -18.72 -0.52
N TYR A 323 -19.46 -17.90 0.22
CA TYR A 323 -20.00 -16.83 1.06
C TYR A 323 -19.04 -15.64 1.05
N ASP A 324 -19.49 -14.48 1.50
CA ASP A 324 -18.70 -13.27 1.57
C ASP A 324 -17.93 -13.19 2.89
N MET A 325 -16.60 -13.29 2.82
CA MET A 325 -15.74 -13.16 3.99
C MET A 325 -15.73 -11.73 4.55
N ALA A 326 -15.98 -10.71 3.73
CA ALA A 326 -16.07 -9.33 4.20
C ALA A 326 -17.23 -9.15 5.20
N ALA A 327 -18.36 -9.84 4.99
CA ALA A 327 -19.48 -9.82 5.92
C ALA A 327 -19.13 -10.50 7.27
N VAL A 328 -18.29 -11.54 7.25
CA VAL A 328 -17.77 -12.19 8.46
C VAL A 328 -16.86 -11.24 9.23
N ILE A 329 -15.94 -10.56 8.53
CA ILE A 329 -15.04 -9.58 9.13
C ILE A 329 -15.84 -8.45 9.80
N ALA A 330 -16.80 -7.87 9.06
CA ALA A 330 -17.64 -6.77 9.57
C ALA A 330 -18.44 -7.15 10.82
N GLU A 331 -18.88 -8.41 10.94
CA GLU A 331 -19.59 -8.89 12.13
C GLU A 331 -18.67 -9.00 13.37
N ILE A 332 -17.37 -9.21 13.17
CA ILE A 332 -16.39 -9.42 14.25
C ILE A 332 -15.81 -8.09 14.76
N VAL A 333 -15.48 -7.15 13.87
CA VAL A 333 -14.75 -5.92 14.19
C VAL A 333 -15.63 -4.85 14.83
N ASP A 334 -15.00 -3.81 15.39
CA ASP A 334 -15.71 -2.69 16.02
C ASP A 334 -16.57 -1.95 15.00
N ASP A 335 -17.86 -1.78 15.30
CA ASP A 335 -18.85 -1.07 14.48
C ASP A 335 -18.93 -1.53 13.00
N GLY A 336 -18.31 -2.65 12.66
CA GLY A 336 -18.19 -3.16 11.29
C GLY A 336 -17.26 -2.34 10.39
N GLU A 337 -16.44 -1.45 10.95
CA GLU A 337 -15.54 -0.57 10.20
C GLU A 337 -14.27 -1.30 9.74
N VAL A 338 -14.04 -1.30 8.43
CA VAL A 338 -12.92 -2.00 7.77
C VAL A 338 -12.29 -1.10 6.72
N LEU A 339 -10.97 -0.97 6.72
CA LEU A 339 -10.21 -0.38 5.63
C LEU A 339 -9.50 -1.48 4.84
N GLU A 340 -10.11 -1.94 3.74
CA GLU A 340 -9.51 -2.95 2.88
C GLU A 340 -8.41 -2.35 2.00
N VAL A 341 -7.22 -2.94 2.06
CA VAL A 341 -6.04 -2.56 1.28
C VAL A 341 -6.03 -3.38 -0.02
N HIS A 342 -5.90 -2.74 -1.17
CA HIS A 342 -5.98 -3.40 -2.47
C HIS A 342 -7.32 -4.14 -2.72
N GLU A 343 -8.44 -3.53 -2.35
CA GLU A 343 -9.78 -4.13 -2.50
C GLU A 343 -10.05 -4.71 -3.90
N ARG A 344 -9.53 -4.05 -4.95
CA ARG A 344 -9.76 -4.43 -6.35
C ARG A 344 -8.69 -5.35 -6.94
N PHE A 345 -7.55 -5.55 -6.26
CA PHE A 345 -6.45 -6.41 -6.69
C PHE A 345 -6.42 -7.69 -5.89
N ALA A 346 -6.16 -8.84 -6.55
CA ALA A 346 -6.11 -10.16 -5.92
C ALA A 346 -7.29 -10.38 -4.96
N ARG A 347 -8.51 -10.29 -5.47
CA ARG A 347 -9.75 -10.27 -4.69
C ARG A 347 -10.07 -11.61 -3.99
N ASN A 348 -9.36 -12.67 -4.31
CA ASN A 348 -9.41 -13.98 -3.65
C ASN A 348 -8.80 -13.96 -2.24
N ILE A 349 -8.11 -12.87 -1.87
CA ILE A 349 -7.62 -12.61 -0.52
C ILE A 349 -7.95 -11.18 -0.08
N ILE A 350 -8.43 -11.04 1.14
CA ILE A 350 -8.69 -9.75 1.79
C ILE A 350 -7.51 -9.42 2.69
N CYS A 351 -6.98 -8.21 2.56
CA CYS A 351 -6.02 -7.61 3.49
C CYS A 351 -6.63 -6.32 4.02
N ALA A 352 -6.87 -6.19 5.31
CA ALA A 352 -7.59 -5.05 5.85
C ALA A 352 -7.04 -4.59 7.19
N LEU A 353 -7.18 -3.30 7.48
CA LEU A 353 -6.99 -2.73 8.79
C LEU A 353 -8.37 -2.50 9.43
N ALA A 354 -8.51 -2.86 10.69
CA ALA A 354 -9.73 -2.67 11.46
C ALA A 354 -9.40 -2.46 12.94
N ARG A 355 -10.42 -2.34 13.79
CA ARG A 355 -10.26 -2.30 15.25
C ARG A 355 -11.02 -3.42 15.93
N LEU A 356 -10.45 -3.91 17.03
CA LEU A 356 -11.07 -4.82 17.98
C LEU A 356 -10.84 -4.24 19.39
N ASP A 357 -11.92 -3.88 20.06
CA ASP A 357 -11.90 -3.18 21.36
C ASP A 357 -10.99 -1.93 21.33
N GLY A 358 -11.16 -1.13 20.26
CA GLY A 358 -10.39 0.09 20.01
C GLY A 358 -8.95 -0.12 19.57
N GLN A 359 -8.43 -1.36 19.54
CA GLN A 359 -7.06 -1.67 19.15
C GLN A 359 -6.99 -2.01 17.66
N VAL A 360 -6.01 -1.46 16.95
CA VAL A 360 -5.81 -1.74 15.52
C VAL A 360 -5.32 -3.16 15.33
N VAL A 361 -5.90 -3.84 14.34
CA VAL A 361 -5.50 -5.19 13.89
C VAL A 361 -5.38 -5.22 12.37
N GLY A 362 -4.42 -6.00 11.86
CA GLY A 362 -4.32 -6.35 10.45
C GLY A 362 -5.02 -7.68 10.20
N ILE A 363 -5.93 -7.71 9.25
CA ILE A 363 -6.71 -8.91 8.91
C ILE A 363 -6.24 -9.43 7.56
N VAL A 364 -5.92 -10.72 7.49
CA VAL A 364 -5.66 -11.46 6.25
C VAL A 364 -6.68 -12.59 6.14
N ALA A 365 -7.50 -12.59 5.11
CA ALA A 365 -8.58 -13.57 5.00
C ALA A 365 -8.78 -14.08 3.57
N ASN A 366 -9.07 -15.36 3.40
CA ASN A 366 -9.46 -15.89 2.09
C ASN A 366 -10.88 -15.41 1.75
N GLN A 367 -11.14 -15.07 0.46
CA GLN A 367 -12.47 -14.69 -0.02
C GLN A 367 -13.08 -15.80 -0.89
N PRO A 368 -13.94 -16.66 -0.32
CA PRO A 368 -14.49 -17.82 -1.04
C PRO A 368 -15.36 -17.46 -2.24
N GLN A 369 -15.89 -16.24 -2.33
CA GLN A 369 -16.63 -15.78 -3.50
C GLN A 369 -15.76 -15.60 -4.75
N VAL A 370 -14.45 -15.44 -4.56
CA VAL A 370 -13.50 -15.23 -5.66
C VAL A 370 -12.53 -16.40 -5.71
N LEU A 371 -12.52 -17.13 -6.82
CA LEU A 371 -11.67 -18.31 -7.01
C LEU A 371 -11.72 -19.31 -5.83
N ALA A 372 -12.86 -19.43 -5.16
CA ALA A 372 -13.05 -20.26 -3.97
C ALA A 372 -12.05 -19.98 -2.81
N GLY A 373 -11.41 -18.82 -2.78
CA GLY A 373 -10.43 -18.44 -1.76
C GLY A 373 -9.05 -19.10 -1.91
N VAL A 374 -8.71 -19.66 -3.09
CA VAL A 374 -7.38 -20.24 -3.34
C VAL A 374 -6.29 -19.17 -3.26
N LEU A 375 -5.05 -19.59 -2.97
CA LEU A 375 -3.88 -18.73 -3.10
C LEU A 375 -3.32 -18.84 -4.53
N ASP A 376 -3.14 -17.71 -5.19
CA ASP A 376 -2.41 -17.56 -6.44
C ASP A 376 -1.19 -16.65 -6.24
N ILE A 377 -0.47 -16.34 -7.31
CA ILE A 377 0.70 -15.49 -7.29
C ILE A 377 0.36 -14.12 -6.69
N GLU A 378 -0.69 -13.47 -7.17
CA GLU A 378 -1.06 -12.11 -6.77
C GLU A 378 -1.57 -12.05 -5.33
N ALA A 379 -2.36 -13.01 -4.89
CA ALA A 379 -2.80 -13.13 -3.51
C ALA A 379 -1.62 -13.33 -2.54
N SER A 380 -0.65 -14.14 -2.95
CA SER A 380 0.57 -14.37 -2.16
C SER A 380 1.41 -13.10 -2.00
N GLU A 381 1.57 -12.32 -3.08
CA GLU A 381 2.29 -11.03 -3.06
C GLU A 381 1.58 -9.98 -2.20
N LYS A 382 0.26 -9.81 -2.42
CA LYS A 382 -0.59 -8.88 -1.66
C LYS A 382 -0.51 -9.16 -0.16
N ALA A 383 -0.74 -10.42 0.24
CA ALA A 383 -0.72 -10.80 1.63
C ALA A 383 0.68 -10.71 2.26
N ALA A 384 1.74 -11.14 1.55
CA ALA A 384 3.11 -11.07 2.05
C ALA A 384 3.53 -9.63 2.36
N ARG A 385 3.24 -8.70 1.47
CA ARG A 385 3.53 -7.27 1.66
C ARG A 385 2.76 -6.69 2.85
N PHE A 386 1.48 -7.04 2.97
CA PHE A 386 0.62 -6.58 4.05
C PHE A 386 1.09 -7.10 5.42
N VAL A 387 1.40 -8.40 5.54
CA VAL A 387 1.95 -9.01 6.76
C VAL A 387 3.25 -8.33 7.20
N GLN A 388 4.18 -8.08 6.26
CA GLN A 388 5.43 -7.39 6.55
C GLN A 388 5.21 -5.94 7.03
N MET A 389 4.25 -5.22 6.45
CA MET A 389 3.88 -3.88 6.86
C MET A 389 3.29 -3.89 8.28
N CYS A 390 2.38 -4.81 8.59
CA CYS A 390 1.81 -4.97 9.92
C CYS A 390 2.90 -5.25 10.97
N ASP A 391 3.82 -6.17 10.68
CA ASP A 391 4.93 -6.49 11.57
C ASP A 391 5.86 -5.29 11.80
N ALA A 392 6.22 -4.56 10.73
CA ALA A 392 7.07 -3.37 10.82
C ALA A 392 6.47 -2.27 11.70
N PHE A 393 5.16 -2.19 11.79
CA PHE A 393 4.42 -1.15 12.52
C PHE A 393 3.65 -1.65 13.75
N HIS A 394 4.04 -2.78 14.31
CA HIS A 394 3.45 -3.35 15.54
C HIS A 394 1.94 -3.56 15.49
N ILE A 395 1.41 -3.86 14.31
CA ILE A 395 0.00 -4.17 14.11
C ILE A 395 -0.20 -5.68 14.28
N PRO A 396 -0.94 -6.15 15.29
CA PRO A 396 -1.26 -7.57 15.45
C PRO A 396 -1.98 -8.13 14.23
N LEU A 397 -1.73 -9.40 13.92
CA LEU A 397 -2.31 -10.08 12.77
C LEU A 397 -3.41 -11.05 13.19
N LEU A 398 -4.55 -10.95 12.52
CA LEU A 398 -5.66 -11.90 12.57
C LEU A 398 -5.82 -12.56 11.20
N THR A 399 -5.64 -13.86 11.13
CA THR A 399 -5.78 -14.63 9.88
C THR A 399 -7.06 -15.46 9.92
N LEU A 400 -7.97 -15.23 8.96
CA LEU A 400 -9.24 -15.96 8.83
C LEU A 400 -9.15 -16.92 7.65
N LEU A 401 -9.20 -18.23 7.92
CA LEU A 401 -8.93 -19.27 6.93
C LEU A 401 -10.21 -19.91 6.38
N ASP A 402 -10.32 -19.88 5.08
CA ASP A 402 -11.14 -20.79 4.27
C ASP A 402 -10.43 -21.02 2.93
N VAL A 403 -9.40 -21.88 2.92
CA VAL A 403 -8.48 -22.06 1.80
C VAL A 403 -8.45 -23.51 1.32
N PRO A 404 -8.85 -23.80 0.05
CA PRO A 404 -8.80 -25.16 -0.50
C PRO A 404 -7.42 -25.55 -1.02
N GLY A 405 -6.49 -24.61 -1.18
CA GLY A 405 -5.15 -24.87 -1.70
C GLY A 405 -4.55 -23.69 -2.45
N PHE A 406 -3.39 -23.90 -3.06
CA PHE A 406 -2.87 -23.03 -4.10
C PHE A 406 -3.58 -23.27 -5.44
N LEU A 407 -3.70 -22.22 -6.26
CA LEU A 407 -4.31 -22.33 -7.59
C LEU A 407 -3.45 -23.24 -8.49
N PRO A 408 -3.98 -24.38 -8.96
CA PRO A 408 -3.24 -25.25 -9.87
C PRO A 408 -3.26 -24.69 -11.30
N GLY A 409 -2.24 -24.97 -12.08
CA GLY A 409 -2.20 -24.64 -13.50
C GLY A 409 -0.81 -24.32 -14.01
N VAL A 410 -0.63 -24.50 -15.32
CA VAL A 410 0.66 -24.27 -16.00
C VAL A 410 1.11 -22.81 -15.84
N ASP A 411 0.17 -21.87 -15.99
CA ASP A 411 0.48 -20.44 -15.87
C ASP A 411 0.96 -20.05 -14.47
N GLN A 412 0.38 -20.64 -13.42
CA GLN A 412 0.82 -20.43 -12.05
C GLN A 412 2.20 -21.04 -11.79
N GLU A 413 2.43 -22.28 -12.25
CA GLU A 413 3.74 -22.93 -12.09
C GLU A 413 4.84 -22.21 -12.87
N HIS A 414 4.60 -21.86 -14.15
CA HIS A 414 5.55 -21.11 -14.96
C HIS A 414 5.70 -19.65 -14.51
N GLY A 415 4.67 -19.05 -13.96
CA GLY A 415 4.70 -17.74 -13.34
C GLY A 415 5.47 -17.69 -12.03
N GLY A 416 5.76 -18.87 -11.45
CA GLY A 416 6.58 -19.00 -10.23
C GLY A 416 5.80 -19.01 -8.93
N ILE A 417 4.63 -19.65 -8.87
CA ILE A 417 3.79 -19.77 -7.66
C ILE A 417 4.59 -20.25 -6.45
N ILE A 418 5.56 -21.16 -6.62
CA ILE A 418 6.44 -21.62 -5.53
C ILE A 418 7.23 -20.46 -4.94
N ARG A 419 7.81 -19.62 -5.77
CA ARG A 419 8.61 -18.45 -5.37
C ARG A 419 7.73 -17.40 -4.69
N HIS A 420 6.57 -17.10 -5.25
CA HIS A 420 5.64 -16.10 -4.72
C HIS A 420 4.92 -16.59 -3.46
N GLY A 421 4.47 -17.83 -3.42
CA GLY A 421 3.91 -18.45 -2.20
C GLY A 421 4.92 -18.50 -1.05
N ALA A 422 6.22 -18.73 -1.37
CA ALA A 422 7.28 -18.70 -0.37
C ALA A 422 7.48 -17.28 0.25
N LYS A 423 7.11 -16.18 -0.44
CA LYS A 423 7.14 -14.83 0.16
C LYS A 423 6.14 -14.70 1.31
N LEU A 424 4.92 -15.22 1.13
CA LEU A 424 3.90 -15.19 2.18
C LEU A 424 4.31 -16.04 3.37
N LEU A 425 4.81 -17.26 3.13
CA LEU A 425 5.38 -18.10 4.18
C LEU A 425 6.50 -17.39 4.94
N TYR A 426 7.43 -16.77 4.21
CA TYR A 426 8.53 -16.01 4.81
C TYR A 426 8.03 -14.85 5.67
N ALA A 427 7.04 -14.10 5.18
CA ALA A 427 6.47 -12.96 5.90
C ALA A 427 5.88 -13.39 7.25
N TYR A 428 5.06 -14.43 7.29
CA TYR A 428 4.52 -14.96 8.53
C TYR A 428 5.59 -15.52 9.47
N CYS A 429 6.50 -16.36 8.96
CA CYS A 429 7.59 -16.92 9.79
C CYS A 429 8.52 -15.84 10.37
N ASN A 430 8.61 -14.67 9.73
CA ASN A 430 9.45 -13.57 10.17
C ASN A 430 8.73 -12.58 11.10
N ALA A 431 7.38 -12.59 11.11
CA ALA A 431 6.60 -11.67 11.89
C ALA A 431 6.73 -11.93 13.39
N THR A 432 6.93 -10.84 14.16
CA THR A 432 7.15 -10.84 15.60
C THR A 432 5.94 -10.32 16.39
N VAL A 433 5.00 -9.66 15.72
CA VAL A 433 3.74 -9.20 16.33
C VAL A 433 2.86 -10.35 16.79
N PRO A 434 1.86 -10.11 17.67
CA PRO A 434 0.84 -11.09 17.97
C PRO A 434 0.16 -11.63 16.70
N ARG A 435 0.06 -12.95 16.58
CA ARG A 435 -0.53 -13.63 15.42
C ARG A 435 -1.59 -14.62 15.88
N ILE A 436 -2.82 -14.41 15.48
CA ILE A 436 -3.95 -15.26 15.81
C ILE A 436 -4.54 -15.79 14.51
N SER A 437 -4.70 -17.10 14.43
CA SER A 437 -5.30 -17.78 13.30
C SER A 437 -6.66 -18.36 13.69
N LEU A 438 -7.66 -18.19 12.83
CA LEU A 438 -9.00 -18.75 13.00
C LEU A 438 -9.41 -19.53 11.74
N VAL A 439 -9.58 -20.81 11.89
CA VAL A 439 -10.03 -21.70 10.79
C VAL A 439 -11.55 -21.78 10.81
N LEU A 440 -12.19 -21.18 9.80
CA LEU A 440 -13.65 -21.12 9.70
C LEU A 440 -14.20 -22.39 9.06
N ARG A 441 -13.59 -22.80 7.92
CA ARG A 441 -14.11 -23.91 7.12
C ARG A 441 -12.98 -24.75 6.52
N LYS A 442 -12.56 -24.55 5.26
CA LYS A 442 -11.50 -25.34 4.61
C LYS A 442 -10.10 -24.85 5.00
N ALA A 443 -9.21 -25.79 5.28
CA ALA A 443 -7.80 -25.54 5.51
C ALA A 443 -6.98 -26.72 4.95
N TYR A 444 -6.64 -26.68 3.65
CA TYR A 444 -6.06 -27.83 2.98
C TYR A 444 -4.61 -27.60 2.52
N GLY A 445 -3.80 -28.64 2.74
CA GLY A 445 -2.47 -28.79 2.18
C GLY A 445 -1.47 -27.70 2.58
N GLY A 446 -0.58 -27.37 1.65
CA GLY A 446 0.44 -26.34 1.87
C GLY A 446 -0.13 -24.95 2.10
N ALA A 447 -1.29 -24.63 1.54
CA ALA A 447 -1.93 -23.33 1.71
C ALA A 447 -2.39 -23.12 3.17
N TYR A 448 -2.91 -24.16 3.86
CA TYR A 448 -3.18 -24.12 5.30
C TYR A 448 -1.93 -23.74 6.10
N ILE A 449 -0.78 -24.36 5.77
CA ILE A 449 0.46 -24.07 6.48
C ILE A 449 0.86 -22.60 6.27
N VAL A 450 0.83 -22.13 5.02
CA VAL A 450 1.28 -20.78 4.64
C VAL A 450 0.38 -19.68 5.23
N MET A 451 -0.91 -19.97 5.43
CA MET A 451 -1.88 -19.02 6.03
C MET A 451 -1.84 -19.03 7.56
N ASP A 452 -0.66 -18.79 8.11
CA ASP A 452 -0.43 -18.58 9.54
C ASP A 452 -0.86 -19.75 10.44
N SER A 453 -0.49 -21.00 10.06
CA SER A 453 -0.75 -22.15 10.93
C SER A 453 0.10 -22.10 12.21
N GLN A 454 -0.34 -22.82 13.23
CA GLN A 454 0.40 -22.99 14.49
C GLN A 454 1.83 -23.52 14.25
N SER A 455 2.02 -24.39 13.26
CA SER A 455 3.33 -25.00 12.95
C SER A 455 4.37 -24.00 12.40
N ILE A 456 3.96 -22.85 11.87
CA ILE A 456 4.86 -21.76 11.47
C ILE A 456 4.91 -20.61 12.48
N GLY A 457 4.33 -20.81 13.66
CA GLY A 457 4.49 -19.93 14.81
C GLY A 457 3.35 -18.95 15.04
N ALA A 458 2.11 -19.22 14.61
CA ALA A 458 0.95 -18.53 15.15
C ALA A 458 0.92 -18.69 16.67
N ASP A 459 0.62 -17.61 17.40
CA ASP A 459 0.59 -17.64 18.87
C ASP A 459 -0.61 -18.41 19.40
N LEU A 460 -1.76 -18.25 18.72
CA LEU A 460 -2.98 -18.99 19.01
C LEU A 460 -3.69 -19.35 17.70
N THR A 461 -4.19 -20.57 17.64
CA THR A 461 -4.98 -21.07 16.53
C THR A 461 -6.33 -21.56 17.04
N TYR A 462 -7.39 -20.93 16.58
CA TYR A 462 -8.78 -21.30 16.87
C TYR A 462 -9.43 -21.97 15.67
N ALA A 463 -10.47 -22.74 15.90
CA ALA A 463 -11.26 -23.35 14.87
C ALA A 463 -12.75 -23.27 15.17
N TRP A 464 -13.59 -23.16 14.14
CA TRP A 464 -15.02 -23.37 14.28
C TRP A 464 -15.38 -24.84 14.16
N PRO A 465 -16.50 -25.31 14.72
CA PRO A 465 -16.91 -26.72 14.62
C PRO A 465 -17.15 -27.19 13.18
N THR A 466 -17.34 -26.27 12.23
CA THR A 466 -17.59 -26.53 10.80
C THR A 466 -16.34 -26.69 9.98
N ASN A 467 -15.14 -26.58 10.57
CA ASN A 467 -13.90 -26.61 9.80
C ASN A 467 -13.48 -28.02 9.38
N GLU A 468 -12.71 -28.06 8.31
CA GLU A 468 -12.00 -29.23 7.81
C GLU A 468 -10.52 -28.90 7.64
N ILE A 469 -9.65 -29.51 8.46
CA ILE A 469 -8.19 -29.40 8.33
C ILE A 469 -7.64 -30.71 7.78
N ALA A 470 -7.00 -30.69 6.59
CA ALA A 470 -6.53 -31.89 5.95
C ALA A 470 -5.35 -31.65 4.98
N VAL A 471 -4.68 -32.72 4.59
CA VAL A 471 -3.65 -32.67 3.54
C VAL A 471 -4.25 -32.28 2.18
N MET A 472 -5.48 -32.74 1.90
CA MET A 472 -6.27 -32.42 0.70
C MET A 472 -7.74 -32.70 0.97
N GLY A 473 -8.65 -32.23 0.12
CA GLY A 473 -10.07 -32.52 0.23
C GLY A 473 -10.37 -34.02 0.22
N ALA A 474 -11.46 -34.43 0.88
CA ALA A 474 -11.81 -35.83 1.11
C ALA A 474 -11.90 -36.67 -0.17
N GLU A 475 -12.44 -36.08 -1.26
CA GLU A 475 -12.56 -36.76 -2.56
C GLU A 475 -11.19 -37.11 -3.14
N GLY A 476 -10.25 -36.16 -3.08
CA GLY A 476 -8.87 -36.37 -3.52
C GLY A 476 -8.16 -37.42 -2.69
N ALA A 477 -8.30 -37.32 -1.36
CA ALA A 477 -7.67 -38.24 -0.41
C ALA A 477 -8.19 -39.69 -0.60
N ALA A 478 -9.50 -39.85 -0.72
CA ALA A 478 -10.10 -41.18 -0.94
C ALA A 478 -9.60 -41.84 -2.23
N ASN A 479 -9.50 -41.09 -3.31
CA ASN A 479 -8.99 -41.58 -4.60
C ASN A 479 -7.51 -42.03 -4.53
N VAL A 480 -6.72 -41.43 -3.64
CA VAL A 480 -5.31 -41.83 -3.44
C VAL A 480 -5.18 -43.01 -2.48
N VAL A 481 -5.79 -42.88 -1.29
CA VAL A 481 -5.63 -43.85 -0.18
C VAL A 481 -6.34 -45.12 -0.48
N PHE A 482 -7.58 -45.07 -1.00
CA PHE A 482 -8.47 -46.22 -1.17
C PHE A 482 -8.61 -46.66 -2.63
N ARG A 483 -7.74 -46.22 -3.54
CA ARG A 483 -7.81 -46.48 -4.99
C ARG A 483 -8.03 -47.95 -5.31
N ARG A 484 -7.29 -48.87 -4.65
CA ARG A 484 -7.39 -50.31 -4.89
C ARG A 484 -8.71 -50.90 -4.37
N GLN A 485 -9.18 -50.42 -3.22
CA GLN A 485 -10.41 -50.88 -2.59
C GLN A 485 -11.62 -50.45 -3.41
N ILE A 486 -11.62 -49.20 -3.90
CA ILE A 486 -12.68 -48.69 -4.79
C ILE A 486 -12.71 -49.49 -6.09
N ALA A 487 -11.57 -49.73 -6.72
CA ALA A 487 -11.50 -50.45 -7.98
C ALA A 487 -11.89 -51.98 -7.88
N ALA A 488 -11.78 -52.57 -6.69
CA ALA A 488 -12.13 -53.97 -6.45
C ALA A 488 -13.56 -54.16 -5.90
N ALA A 489 -14.31 -53.11 -5.67
CA ALA A 489 -15.67 -53.19 -5.10
C ALA A 489 -16.71 -53.58 -6.16
N ASP A 490 -17.77 -54.26 -5.75
CA ASP A 490 -18.91 -54.60 -6.60
C ASP A 490 -19.66 -53.35 -7.08
N ASP A 491 -19.71 -52.32 -6.23
CA ASP A 491 -20.20 -50.95 -6.56
C ASP A 491 -19.11 -49.92 -6.20
N PRO A 492 -18.28 -49.53 -7.18
CA PRO A 492 -17.18 -48.61 -6.96
C PRO A 492 -17.65 -47.21 -6.54
N GLU A 493 -18.82 -46.71 -7.03
CA GLU A 493 -19.32 -45.36 -6.76
C GLU A 493 -19.84 -45.26 -5.32
N ALA A 494 -20.73 -46.13 -4.91
CA ALA A 494 -21.21 -46.22 -3.53
C ALA A 494 -20.08 -46.45 -2.53
N THR A 495 -19.10 -47.30 -2.89
CA THR A 495 -17.90 -47.54 -2.05
C THR A 495 -17.05 -46.30 -1.93
N ARG A 496 -16.88 -45.53 -3.01
CA ARG A 496 -16.13 -44.27 -3.02
C ARG A 496 -16.79 -43.24 -2.11
N GLU A 497 -18.10 -43.04 -2.24
CA GLU A 497 -18.85 -42.10 -1.40
C GLU A 497 -18.74 -42.44 0.09
N ARG A 498 -18.91 -43.68 0.45
CA ARG A 498 -18.77 -44.15 1.83
C ARG A 498 -17.36 -43.90 2.36
N LEU A 499 -16.31 -44.21 1.59
CA LEU A 499 -14.91 -44.01 1.99
C LEU A 499 -14.50 -42.54 2.10
N ILE A 500 -15.10 -41.66 1.27
CA ILE A 500 -14.96 -40.22 1.40
C ILE A 500 -15.50 -39.73 2.75
N GLU A 501 -16.71 -40.18 3.10
CA GLU A 501 -17.33 -39.79 4.37
C GLU A 501 -16.59 -40.38 5.57
N GLU A 502 -16.16 -41.66 5.52
CA GLU A 502 -15.31 -42.26 6.55
C GLU A 502 -14.00 -41.49 6.75
N TYR A 503 -13.34 -41.05 5.66
CA TYR A 503 -12.12 -40.25 5.72
C TYR A 503 -12.39 -38.87 6.36
N ARG A 504 -13.47 -38.20 5.97
CA ARG A 504 -13.87 -36.91 6.50
C ARG A 504 -14.10 -36.99 8.01
N GLN A 505 -14.91 -37.97 8.45
CA GLN A 505 -15.20 -38.16 9.85
C GLN A 505 -13.99 -38.59 10.70
N ALA A 506 -13.06 -39.32 10.14
CA ALA A 506 -11.90 -39.85 10.89
C ALA A 506 -10.78 -38.80 11.04
N LEU A 507 -10.54 -37.94 10.03
CA LEU A 507 -9.30 -37.17 9.94
C LEU A 507 -9.50 -35.66 9.69
N MET A 508 -10.67 -35.20 9.26
CA MET A 508 -10.82 -33.80 8.79
C MET A 508 -11.54 -32.89 9.79
N HIS A 509 -12.19 -33.45 10.79
CA HIS A 509 -12.93 -32.65 11.80
C HIS A 509 -11.98 -31.89 12.76
N PRO A 510 -12.41 -30.76 13.36
CA PRO A 510 -11.56 -29.91 14.18
C PRO A 510 -10.96 -30.62 15.41
N TYR A 511 -11.70 -31.56 16.00
CA TYR A 511 -11.24 -32.27 17.20
C TYR A 511 -10.01 -33.15 16.93
N TYR A 512 -9.85 -33.70 15.71
CA TYR A 512 -8.64 -34.42 15.34
C TYR A 512 -7.39 -33.55 15.41
N ALA A 513 -7.48 -32.31 14.93
CA ALA A 513 -6.39 -31.34 15.00
C ALA A 513 -6.17 -30.82 16.44
N ALA A 514 -7.24 -30.57 17.20
CA ALA A 514 -7.17 -30.12 18.58
C ALA A 514 -6.52 -31.18 19.51
N GLU A 515 -6.90 -32.47 19.39
CA GLU A 515 -6.29 -33.57 20.15
C GLU A 515 -4.76 -33.68 19.92
N ARG A 516 -4.25 -33.12 18.83
CA ARG A 516 -2.83 -33.13 18.46
C ARG A 516 -2.13 -31.81 18.69
N GLY A 517 -2.81 -30.84 19.29
CA GLY A 517 -2.25 -29.55 19.63
C GLY A 517 -1.98 -28.66 18.40
N LEU A 518 -2.66 -28.88 17.28
CA LEU A 518 -2.59 -28.01 16.09
C LEU A 518 -3.64 -26.90 16.10
N VAL A 519 -4.62 -27.01 17.00
CA VAL A 519 -5.67 -26.05 17.30
C VAL A 519 -5.75 -25.92 18.80
N ASP A 520 -5.69 -24.71 19.32
CA ASP A 520 -5.69 -24.45 20.78
C ASP A 520 -7.09 -24.59 21.36
N ASP A 521 -8.13 -24.17 20.60
CA ASP A 521 -9.53 -24.36 21.02
C ASP A 521 -10.47 -24.41 19.81
N VAL A 522 -11.59 -25.12 19.99
CA VAL A 522 -12.72 -25.14 19.06
C VAL A 522 -13.83 -24.29 19.64
N ILE A 523 -14.05 -23.12 19.05
CA ILE A 523 -14.90 -22.07 19.60
C ILE A 523 -16.27 -21.98 18.93
N ASP A 524 -17.27 -21.53 19.69
CA ASP A 524 -18.58 -21.15 19.16
C ASP A 524 -18.43 -19.94 18.23
N PRO A 525 -18.87 -20.01 16.96
CA PRO A 525 -18.82 -18.87 16.05
C PRO A 525 -19.42 -17.59 16.63
N ALA A 526 -20.50 -17.69 17.39
CA ALA A 526 -21.16 -16.54 18.00
C ALA A 526 -20.28 -15.81 19.04
N ARG A 527 -19.28 -16.47 19.62
CA ARG A 527 -18.36 -15.90 20.61
C ARG A 527 -17.00 -15.49 20.02
N THR A 528 -16.86 -15.52 18.72
CA THR A 528 -15.57 -15.23 18.04
C THR A 528 -14.99 -13.89 18.46
N ARG A 529 -15.78 -12.80 18.48
CA ARG A 529 -15.31 -11.46 18.88
C ARG A 529 -14.71 -11.46 20.30
N GLU A 530 -15.43 -11.96 21.27
CA GLU A 530 -14.99 -12.04 22.67
C GLU A 530 -13.68 -12.81 22.81
N VAL A 531 -13.58 -13.97 22.17
CA VAL A 531 -12.37 -14.82 22.20
C VAL A 531 -11.17 -14.11 21.59
N LEU A 532 -11.33 -13.49 20.43
CA LEU A 532 -10.25 -12.76 19.74
C LEU A 532 -9.78 -11.55 20.53
N ILE A 533 -10.68 -10.76 21.13
CA ILE A 533 -10.33 -9.63 21.99
C ILE A 533 -9.55 -10.11 23.22
N GLY A 534 -10.00 -11.19 23.87
CA GLY A 534 -9.30 -11.79 25.02
C GLY A 534 -7.89 -12.27 24.67
N ALA A 535 -7.75 -12.91 23.50
CA ALA A 535 -6.46 -13.38 22.99
C ALA A 535 -5.51 -12.21 22.67
N LEU A 536 -5.99 -11.18 21.99
CA LEU A 536 -5.21 -9.97 21.68
C LEU A 536 -4.77 -9.25 22.96
N ALA A 537 -5.66 -9.15 23.97
CA ALA A 537 -5.34 -8.53 25.25
C ALA A 537 -4.22 -9.29 25.99
N MET A 538 -4.26 -10.62 25.98
CA MET A 538 -3.22 -11.47 26.57
C MET A 538 -1.88 -11.31 25.84
N LEU A 539 -1.90 -11.24 24.51
CA LEU A 539 -0.70 -11.14 23.66
C LEU A 539 -0.15 -9.71 23.55
N ARG A 540 -0.80 -8.69 24.11
CA ARG A 540 -0.40 -7.27 24.00
C ARG A 540 1.06 -7.01 24.37
N SER A 541 1.60 -7.74 25.33
CA SER A 541 2.98 -7.61 25.79
C SER A 541 3.93 -8.61 25.14
N LYS A 542 3.50 -9.32 24.09
CA LYS A 542 4.35 -10.26 23.38
C LYS A 542 5.64 -9.56 22.92
N HIS A 543 6.75 -10.19 23.21
CA HIS A 543 8.06 -9.82 22.70
C HIS A 543 8.73 -11.05 22.09
N ALA A 544 9.19 -10.93 20.86
CA ALA A 544 9.90 -12.00 20.16
C ALA A 544 11.16 -11.42 19.50
N ASP A 545 12.30 -11.99 19.83
CA ASP A 545 13.58 -11.64 19.23
C ASP A 545 13.88 -12.54 18.02
N LEU A 546 14.16 -11.93 16.89
CA LEU A 546 14.72 -12.62 15.74
C LEU A 546 16.24 -12.77 15.88
N PRO A 547 16.85 -13.83 15.30
CA PRO A 547 18.31 -13.94 15.23
C PRO A 547 18.93 -12.67 14.63
N ALA A 548 20.02 -12.20 15.22
CA ALA A 548 20.72 -11.00 14.76
C ALA A 548 21.22 -11.16 13.32
N ARG A 549 20.84 -10.24 12.44
CA ARG A 549 21.18 -10.23 11.01
C ARG A 549 21.22 -8.80 10.47
N LYS A 550 21.93 -8.56 9.37
CA LYS A 550 21.88 -7.25 8.71
C LYS A 550 20.50 -6.93 8.16
N HIS A 551 19.89 -7.89 7.50
CA HIS A 551 18.50 -7.89 6.97
C HIS A 551 18.11 -9.32 6.62
N GLY A 552 16.82 -9.55 6.38
CA GLY A 552 16.35 -10.79 5.78
C GLY A 552 16.80 -10.92 4.31
N ASN A 553 16.71 -12.13 3.77
CA ASN A 553 16.84 -12.41 2.35
C ASN A 553 15.55 -13.12 1.89
N PRO A 554 14.46 -12.36 1.69
CA PRO A 554 13.17 -12.94 1.32
C PRO A 554 13.25 -13.62 -0.05
N PRO A 555 12.42 -14.63 -0.34
CA PRO A 555 12.28 -15.20 -1.66
C PRO A 555 11.97 -14.12 -2.72
N GLN A 556 12.52 -14.28 -3.94
CA GLN A 556 12.36 -13.32 -5.04
C GLN A 556 11.20 -13.72 -5.96
#